data_cd0c815d8ec84349317eb0018cec872d
#
_entry.id   cd0c815d8ec84349317eb0018cec872d
#
_cell.length_a   1.000
_cell.length_b   1.000
_cell.length_c   1.000
_cell.angle_alpha   90.00
_cell.angle_beta   90.00
_cell.angle_gamma   90.00
#
_symmetry.space_group_name_H-M   'P 1'
#
loop_
_entity.id
_entity.type
_entity.pdbx_description
1 polymer ?
#
loop_
_entity_poly.entity_id
_entity_poly.type
_entity_poly.pdbx_seq_one_letter_code
_entity_poly.pdbx_strand_id
1 'polypeptide(L)'
;VKYKQDNDEALTRQDMVDFHKAVSAKGWMGYNWPVEYGGTGWTPTQLYIYNQEFGKAGCPPLLAFGVSMVGPVIYTFGNDEQKKRFLPDILEFNTWWCQGYSEPGSGSDLASLKTKAVRDGDHYIINGSKTWTTLAQSADWIFVPVRTESTGKKQEGISFILVDMKTPGIEVKPIITIDGEHEDRKSTRLNSSHL
;
A
#
# COMPACT_ATOMS: atom_id res chain seq x y z
N VAL A 1 -1.55 11.14 -20.05
CA VAL A 1 -2.05 9.79 -19.72
C VAL A 1 -2.92 9.26 -20.84
N LYS A 2 -4.06 9.89 -21.16
CA LYS A 2 -5.01 9.38 -22.16
C LYS A 2 -4.36 9.17 -23.54
N TYR A 3 -3.53 10.10 -24.02
CA TYR A 3 -2.85 9.96 -25.30
C TYR A 3 -2.03 8.67 -25.40
N LYS A 4 -1.27 8.35 -24.34
CA LYS A 4 -0.46 7.12 -24.26
C LYS A 4 -1.32 5.86 -24.28
N GLN A 5 -2.41 5.86 -23.51
CA GLN A 5 -3.34 4.74 -23.49
C GLN A 5 -4.02 4.52 -24.86
N ASP A 6 -4.43 5.61 -25.55
CA ASP A 6 -5.05 5.54 -26.88
C ASP A 6 -4.05 5.04 -27.96
N ASN A 7 -2.76 5.06 -27.68
CA ASN A 7 -1.68 4.60 -28.57
C ASN A 7 -0.94 3.34 -28.06
N ASP A 8 -1.50 2.63 -27.10
CA ASP A 8 -0.89 1.44 -26.47
C ASP A 8 0.52 1.69 -25.89
N GLU A 9 0.83 2.93 -25.50
CA GLU A 9 2.08 3.27 -24.85
C GLU A 9 1.99 3.01 -23.34
N ALA A 10 3.01 2.37 -22.79
CA ALA A 10 3.08 2.11 -21.35
C ALA A 10 3.14 3.41 -20.53
N LEU A 11 2.35 3.47 -19.46
CA LEU A 11 2.39 4.60 -18.53
C LEU A 11 3.66 4.55 -17.70
N THR A 12 4.37 5.66 -17.67
CA THR A 12 5.54 5.82 -16.81
C THR A 12 5.14 6.11 -15.36
N ARG A 13 6.09 5.97 -14.43
CA ARG A 13 5.88 6.39 -13.03
C ARG A 13 5.44 7.87 -12.95
N GLN A 14 6.04 8.74 -13.76
CA GLN A 14 5.69 10.17 -13.77
C GLN A 14 4.26 10.42 -14.25
N ASP A 15 3.80 9.69 -15.29
CA ASP A 15 2.42 9.80 -15.75
C ASP A 15 1.42 9.44 -14.64
N MET A 16 1.74 8.40 -13.86
CA MET A 16 0.92 7.99 -12.71
C MET A 16 0.93 9.05 -11.60
N VAL A 17 2.09 9.65 -11.30
CA VAL A 17 2.21 10.73 -10.33
C VAL A 17 1.36 11.93 -10.75
N ASP A 18 1.52 12.39 -11.98
CA ASP A 18 0.80 13.57 -12.50
C ASP A 18 -0.71 13.34 -12.51
N PHE A 19 -1.14 12.14 -12.89
CA PHE A 19 -2.56 11.76 -12.86
C PHE A 19 -3.12 11.78 -11.44
N HIS A 20 -2.43 11.12 -10.48
CA HIS A 20 -2.91 11.07 -9.09
C HIS A 20 -2.89 12.46 -8.43
N LYS A 21 -1.89 13.28 -8.72
CA LYS A 21 -1.86 14.69 -8.28
C LYS A 21 -3.04 15.50 -8.82
N ALA A 22 -3.41 15.28 -10.08
CA ALA A 22 -4.60 15.93 -10.67
C ALA A 22 -5.90 15.49 -9.99
N VAL A 23 -6.03 14.21 -9.65
CA VAL A 23 -7.18 13.67 -8.89
C VAL A 23 -7.17 14.22 -7.45
N SER A 24 -6.01 14.29 -6.81
CA SER A 24 -5.83 14.87 -5.48
C SER A 24 -6.23 16.33 -5.44
N ALA A 25 -5.82 17.14 -6.42
CA ALA A 25 -6.17 18.55 -6.53
C ALA A 25 -7.69 18.80 -6.64
N LYS A 26 -8.46 17.79 -7.05
CA LYS A 26 -9.94 17.82 -7.03
C LYS A 26 -10.53 17.35 -5.70
N GLY A 27 -9.72 16.90 -4.74
CA GLY A 27 -10.19 16.29 -3.50
C GLY A 27 -10.80 14.90 -3.69
N TRP A 28 -10.43 14.19 -4.76
CA TRP A 28 -11.08 12.94 -5.15
C TRP A 28 -10.26 11.68 -4.85
N MET A 29 -9.06 11.82 -4.30
CA MET A 29 -8.23 10.66 -3.94
C MET A 29 -8.92 9.76 -2.91
N GLY A 30 -9.36 10.33 -1.81
CA GLY A 30 -10.11 9.61 -0.77
C GLY A 30 -11.63 9.72 -0.96
N TYR A 31 -12.14 9.64 -2.20
CA TYR A 31 -13.54 9.95 -2.50
C TYR A 31 -14.57 9.18 -1.66
N ASN A 32 -14.22 8.01 -1.16
CA ASN A 32 -15.05 7.14 -0.31
C ASN A 32 -14.64 7.14 1.18
N TRP A 33 -13.68 8.00 1.57
CA TRP A 33 -13.28 8.11 2.98
C TRP A 33 -14.33 8.89 3.79
N PRO A 34 -14.33 8.75 5.14
CA PRO A 34 -15.06 9.66 6.01
C PRO A 34 -14.65 11.12 5.77
N VAL A 35 -15.62 12.02 5.85
CA VAL A 35 -15.40 13.46 5.56
C VAL A 35 -14.32 14.06 6.46
N GLU A 36 -14.29 13.67 7.73
CA GLU A 36 -13.30 14.11 8.71
C GLU A 36 -11.86 13.71 8.36
N TYR A 37 -11.68 12.76 7.47
CA TYR A 37 -10.37 12.32 6.95
C TYR A 37 -10.13 12.71 5.49
N GLY A 38 -10.91 13.67 4.96
CA GLY A 38 -10.74 14.19 3.61
C GLY A 38 -11.56 13.49 2.52
N GLY A 39 -12.57 12.73 2.92
CA GLY A 39 -13.55 12.15 1.99
C GLY A 39 -14.53 13.17 1.45
N THR A 40 -15.17 12.85 0.34
CA THR A 40 -16.07 13.76 -0.38
C THR A 40 -17.46 13.90 0.24
N GLY A 41 -17.86 12.98 1.09
CA GLY A 41 -19.23 12.90 1.61
C GLY A 41 -20.29 12.57 0.55
N TRP A 42 -19.89 12.05 -0.59
CA TRP A 42 -20.81 11.70 -1.68
C TRP A 42 -21.77 10.58 -1.29
N THR A 43 -23.00 10.72 -1.76
CA THR A 43 -24.01 9.66 -1.66
C THR A 43 -23.61 8.44 -2.50
N PRO A 44 -24.17 7.25 -2.22
CA PRO A 44 -23.92 6.06 -3.05
C PRO A 44 -24.19 6.27 -4.54
N THR A 45 -25.18 7.07 -4.89
CA THR A 45 -25.49 7.43 -6.29
C THR A 45 -24.37 8.25 -6.92
N GLN A 46 -23.84 9.24 -6.18
CA GLN A 46 -22.73 10.07 -6.67
C GLN A 46 -21.44 9.24 -6.81
N LEU A 47 -21.16 8.34 -5.86
CA LEU A 47 -20.04 7.40 -5.97
C LEU A 47 -20.18 6.49 -7.21
N TYR A 48 -21.37 6.00 -7.48
CA TYR A 48 -21.64 5.21 -8.68
C TYR A 48 -21.40 6.02 -9.96
N ILE A 49 -21.94 7.23 -10.05
CA ILE A 49 -21.74 8.12 -11.20
C ILE A 49 -20.24 8.42 -11.39
N TYR A 50 -19.53 8.76 -10.33
CA TYR A 50 -18.07 9.00 -10.37
C TYR A 50 -17.33 7.81 -10.97
N ASN A 51 -17.58 6.60 -10.48
CA ASN A 51 -16.91 5.39 -10.98
C ASN A 51 -17.26 5.11 -12.45
N GLN A 52 -18.51 5.33 -12.86
CA GLN A 52 -18.94 5.18 -14.26
C GLN A 52 -18.22 6.18 -15.16
N GLU A 53 -18.22 7.44 -14.83
CA GLU A 53 -17.57 8.49 -15.63
C GLU A 53 -16.05 8.34 -15.66
N PHE A 54 -15.45 7.94 -14.54
CA PHE A 54 -14.02 7.66 -14.43
C PHE A 54 -13.60 6.51 -15.37
N GLY A 55 -14.39 5.42 -15.41
CA GLY A 55 -14.17 4.29 -16.30
C GLY A 55 -14.40 4.67 -17.76
N LYS A 56 -15.50 5.36 -18.10
CA LYS A 56 -15.79 5.82 -19.49
C LYS A 56 -14.72 6.77 -20.04
N ALA A 57 -14.12 7.59 -19.17
CA ALA A 57 -13.04 8.48 -19.55
C ALA A 57 -11.71 7.75 -19.80
N GLY A 58 -11.65 6.42 -19.58
CA GLY A 58 -10.42 5.64 -19.71
C GLY A 58 -9.35 6.05 -18.70
N CYS A 59 -9.74 6.54 -17.52
CA CYS A 59 -8.79 6.91 -16.48
C CYS A 59 -8.08 5.67 -15.95
N PRO A 60 -6.75 5.73 -15.70
CA PRO A 60 -6.08 4.65 -15.00
C PRO A 60 -6.67 4.45 -13.60
N PRO A 61 -6.67 3.22 -13.07
CA PRO A 61 -7.13 2.98 -11.71
C PRO A 61 -6.24 3.74 -10.70
N LEU A 62 -6.86 4.23 -9.63
CA LEU A 62 -6.10 4.79 -8.52
C LEU A 62 -5.28 3.68 -7.86
N LEU A 63 -4.04 3.99 -7.47
CA LEU A 63 -3.19 3.04 -6.75
C LEU A 63 -3.80 2.73 -5.38
N ALA A 64 -4.29 1.50 -5.24
CA ALA A 64 -5.15 1.09 -4.15
C ALA A 64 -4.43 0.99 -2.79
N PHE A 65 -3.13 0.71 -2.79
CA PHE A 65 -2.40 0.39 -1.55
C PHE A 65 -2.44 1.51 -0.51
N GLY A 66 -2.30 2.77 -0.93
CA GLY A 66 -2.45 3.93 -0.06
C GLY A 66 -3.91 4.17 0.31
N VAL A 67 -4.70 4.53 -0.69
CA VAL A 67 -6.03 5.11 -0.48
C VAL A 67 -7.10 4.08 -0.11
N SER A 68 -7.04 2.85 -0.63
CA SER A 68 -8.08 1.84 -0.42
C SER A 68 -7.71 0.76 0.62
N MET A 69 -6.43 0.64 0.97
CA MET A 69 -5.95 -0.41 1.87
C MET A 69 -5.40 0.17 3.18
N VAL A 70 -4.23 0.80 3.17
CA VAL A 70 -3.59 1.27 4.41
C VAL A 70 -4.29 2.49 5.02
N GLY A 71 -4.78 3.41 4.21
CA GLY A 71 -5.50 4.60 4.69
C GLY A 71 -6.68 4.25 5.59
N PRO A 72 -7.60 3.35 5.17
CA PRO A 72 -8.68 2.86 6.02
C PRO A 72 -8.22 2.24 7.34
N VAL A 73 -7.12 1.51 7.35
CA VAL A 73 -6.54 0.96 8.59
C VAL A 73 -6.05 2.09 9.50
N ILE A 74 -5.36 3.09 8.93
CA ILE A 74 -4.82 4.20 9.71
C ILE A 74 -5.93 5.06 10.30
N TYR A 75 -6.94 5.46 9.53
CA TYR A 75 -7.99 6.31 10.08
C TYR A 75 -8.89 5.57 11.08
N THR A 76 -8.99 4.24 10.99
CA THR A 76 -9.82 3.43 11.91
C THR A 76 -9.06 3.07 13.19
N PHE A 77 -7.80 2.66 13.10
CA PHE A 77 -7.05 2.06 14.20
C PHE A 77 -5.82 2.85 14.63
N GLY A 78 -5.35 3.77 13.81
CA GLY A 78 -4.19 4.60 14.12
C GLY A 78 -4.50 5.61 15.24
N ASN A 79 -3.47 5.98 16.00
CA ASN A 79 -3.56 7.12 16.90
C ASN A 79 -3.51 8.46 16.15
N ASP A 80 -3.73 9.57 16.84
CA ASP A 80 -3.81 10.90 16.22
C ASP A 80 -2.51 11.31 15.52
N GLU A 81 -1.34 10.92 16.07
CA GLU A 81 -0.04 11.19 15.45
C GLU A 81 0.12 10.44 14.13
N GLN A 82 -0.26 9.16 14.10
CA GLN A 82 -0.23 8.35 12.88
C GLN A 82 -1.19 8.88 11.81
N LYS A 83 -2.41 9.24 12.19
CA LYS A 83 -3.39 9.85 11.29
C LYS A 83 -2.85 11.15 10.69
N LYS A 84 -2.35 12.05 11.54
CA LYS A 84 -1.80 13.34 11.12
C LYS A 84 -0.57 13.20 10.24
N ARG A 85 0.25 12.18 10.47
CA ARG A 85 1.47 11.92 9.70
C ARG A 85 1.19 11.35 8.32
N PHE A 86 0.31 10.35 8.20
CA PHE A 86 0.21 9.53 7.00
C PHE A 86 -0.98 9.88 6.09
N LEU A 87 -2.14 10.25 6.66
CA LEU A 87 -3.34 10.44 5.83
C LEU A 87 -3.21 11.59 4.83
N PRO A 88 -2.65 12.76 5.17
CA PRO A 88 -2.45 13.84 4.19
C PRO A 88 -1.57 13.39 3.02
N ASP A 89 -0.44 12.73 3.29
CA ASP A 89 0.49 12.28 2.25
C ASP A 89 -0.11 11.22 1.32
N ILE A 90 -1.03 10.38 1.82
CA ILE A 90 -1.79 9.44 1.01
C ILE A 90 -2.77 10.20 0.09
N LEU A 91 -3.53 11.15 0.62
CA LEU A 91 -4.52 11.92 -0.15
C LEU A 91 -3.87 12.85 -1.18
N GLU A 92 -2.74 13.45 -0.84
CA GLU A 92 -1.97 14.30 -1.73
C GLU A 92 -1.09 13.52 -2.70
N PHE A 93 -1.05 12.20 -2.58
CA PHE A 93 -0.19 11.32 -3.35
C PHE A 93 1.29 11.72 -3.29
N ASN A 94 1.76 12.06 -2.09
CA ASN A 94 3.16 12.36 -1.80
C ASN A 94 3.97 11.09 -1.54
N THR A 95 3.30 10.01 -1.14
CA THR A 95 3.91 8.72 -0.80
C THR A 95 3.26 7.57 -1.57
N TRP A 96 4.10 6.66 -2.06
CA TRP A 96 3.67 5.41 -2.65
C TRP A 96 3.73 4.29 -1.61
N TRP A 97 2.70 3.43 -1.63
CA TRP A 97 2.58 2.32 -0.72
C TRP A 97 2.62 0.99 -1.45
N CYS A 98 3.16 -0.04 -0.80
CA CYS A 98 3.02 -1.42 -1.24
C CYS A 98 2.56 -2.31 -0.09
N GLN A 99 2.03 -3.48 -0.45
CA GLN A 99 1.46 -4.44 0.49
C GLN A 99 2.41 -5.63 0.67
N GLY A 100 2.81 -5.91 1.90
CA GLY A 100 3.65 -7.06 2.26
C GLY A 100 2.88 -8.11 3.05
N TYR A 101 1.87 -8.77 2.45
CA TYR A 101 1.05 -9.78 3.16
C TYR A 101 1.60 -11.17 2.99
N SER A 102 1.60 -11.69 1.76
CA SER A 102 1.98 -13.07 1.46
C SER A 102 3.46 -13.34 1.75
N GLU A 103 3.74 -14.57 2.13
CA GLU A 103 5.09 -15.12 2.28
C GLU A 103 5.23 -16.37 1.41
N PRO A 104 6.45 -16.84 1.12
CA PRO A 104 6.62 -18.06 0.33
C PRO A 104 5.84 -19.28 0.85
N GLY A 105 5.60 -19.35 2.16
CA GLY A 105 4.82 -20.41 2.82
C GLY A 105 3.47 -19.98 3.38
N SER A 106 2.99 -18.76 3.09
CA SER A 106 1.76 -18.23 3.66
C SER A 106 1.09 -17.25 2.68
N GLY A 107 0.06 -17.71 2.02
CA GLY A 107 -0.78 -16.94 1.09
C GLY A 107 -2.20 -16.79 1.62
N SER A 108 -3.13 -17.63 1.12
CA SER A 108 -4.54 -17.62 1.57
C SER A 108 -4.68 -17.89 3.07
N ASP A 109 -3.81 -18.72 3.65
CA ASP A 109 -3.68 -18.87 5.11
C ASP A 109 -2.69 -17.83 5.67
N LEU A 110 -3.06 -16.55 5.62
CA LEU A 110 -2.21 -15.45 6.11
C LEU A 110 -1.85 -15.61 7.58
N ALA A 111 -2.72 -16.20 8.38
CA ALA A 111 -2.47 -16.44 9.81
C ALA A 111 -1.26 -17.38 10.06
N SER A 112 -0.78 -18.10 9.06
CA SER A 112 0.43 -18.92 9.14
C SER A 112 1.73 -18.14 8.88
N LEU A 113 1.68 -16.82 8.75
CA LEU A 113 2.85 -15.97 8.51
C LEU A 113 3.94 -16.17 9.56
N LYS A 114 5.19 -16.11 9.10
CA LYS A 114 6.40 -16.38 9.90
C LYS A 114 7.31 -15.16 10.05
N THR A 115 7.10 -14.08 9.29
CA THR A 115 7.83 -12.82 9.47
C THR A 115 7.64 -12.36 10.90
N LYS A 116 8.73 -12.26 11.66
CA LYS A 116 8.72 -11.90 13.08
C LYS A 116 9.09 -10.43 13.26
N ALA A 117 8.50 -9.81 14.28
CA ALA A 117 8.93 -8.53 14.80
C ALA A 117 9.18 -8.66 16.29
N VAL A 118 10.40 -8.41 16.72
CA VAL A 118 10.81 -8.46 18.11
C VAL A 118 11.08 -7.04 18.59
N ARG A 119 10.46 -6.67 19.71
CA ARG A 119 10.66 -5.34 20.27
C ARG A 119 12.07 -5.24 20.88
N ASP A 120 12.76 -4.16 20.55
CA ASP A 120 14.06 -3.80 21.09
C ASP A 120 14.04 -2.31 21.47
N GLY A 121 13.81 -2.04 22.75
CA GLY A 121 13.61 -0.68 23.26
C GLY A 121 12.36 -0.02 22.68
N ASP A 122 12.55 1.06 21.92
CA ASP A 122 11.51 1.87 21.27
C ASP A 122 11.25 1.49 19.80
N HIS A 123 11.92 0.45 19.29
CA HIS A 123 11.77 -0.01 17.92
C HIS A 123 11.52 -1.53 17.83
N TYR A 124 11.23 -2.00 16.61
CA TYR A 124 11.06 -3.42 16.30
C TYR A 124 12.14 -3.89 15.34
N ILE A 125 12.73 -5.04 15.62
CA ILE A 125 13.58 -5.76 14.67
C ILE A 125 12.70 -6.73 13.90
N ILE A 126 12.55 -6.49 12.59
CA ILE A 126 11.72 -7.30 11.71
C ILE A 126 12.60 -8.24 10.89
N ASN A 127 12.28 -9.55 10.92
CA ASN A 127 12.97 -10.57 10.15
C ASN A 127 11.96 -11.45 9.41
N GLY A 128 12.08 -11.49 8.09
CA GLY A 128 11.22 -12.30 7.24
C GLY A 128 11.30 -11.96 5.78
N SER A 129 10.46 -12.61 4.99
CA SER A 129 10.39 -12.42 3.54
C SER A 129 8.93 -12.36 3.12
N LYS A 130 8.57 -11.29 2.43
CA LYS A 130 7.25 -11.12 1.81
C LYS A 130 7.37 -11.36 0.31
N THR A 131 6.35 -11.93 -0.31
CA THR A 131 6.31 -12.22 -1.75
C THR A 131 5.08 -11.60 -2.39
N TRP A 132 5.13 -11.43 -3.70
CA TRP A 132 4.06 -10.80 -4.48
C TRP A 132 3.78 -9.35 -4.05
N THR A 133 4.85 -8.65 -3.65
CA THR A 133 4.79 -7.26 -3.19
C THR A 133 4.80 -6.31 -4.38
N THR A 134 3.63 -6.13 -4.99
CA THR A 134 3.46 -5.26 -6.16
C THR A 134 3.88 -3.82 -5.83
N LEU A 135 4.61 -3.16 -6.74
CA LEU A 135 5.14 -1.81 -6.62
C LEU A 135 6.24 -1.60 -5.57
N ALA A 136 6.78 -2.65 -4.94
CA ALA A 136 7.81 -2.50 -3.91
C ALA A 136 9.05 -1.69 -4.37
N GLN A 137 9.40 -1.75 -5.66
CA GLN A 137 10.54 -0.98 -6.22
C GLN A 137 10.29 0.52 -6.27
N SER A 138 9.04 0.93 -6.28
CA SER A 138 8.64 2.34 -6.39
C SER A 138 8.03 2.88 -5.09
N ALA A 139 7.75 2.00 -4.13
CA ALA A 139 7.09 2.36 -2.90
C ALA A 139 8.02 3.08 -1.92
N ASP A 140 7.49 4.09 -1.25
CA ASP A 140 8.14 4.76 -0.12
C ASP A 140 7.88 4.01 1.18
N TRP A 141 6.69 3.40 1.30
CA TRP A 141 6.23 2.68 2.48
C TRP A 141 5.66 1.32 2.15
N ILE A 142 5.87 0.36 3.04
CA ILE A 142 5.21 -0.95 3.01
C ILE A 142 4.41 -1.17 4.30
N PHE A 143 3.22 -1.72 4.18
CA PHE A 143 2.47 -2.20 5.34
C PHE A 143 2.52 -3.73 5.41
N VAL A 144 2.90 -4.23 6.59
CA VAL A 144 3.19 -5.66 6.78
C VAL A 144 2.51 -6.21 8.04
N PRO A 145 1.75 -7.30 7.94
CA PRO A 145 1.43 -8.13 9.08
C PRO A 145 2.66 -8.95 9.49
N VAL A 146 2.97 -8.92 10.77
CA VAL A 146 4.13 -9.59 11.36
C VAL A 146 3.75 -10.33 12.63
N ARG A 147 4.51 -11.34 13.00
CA ARG A 147 4.34 -12.08 14.23
C ARG A 147 5.07 -11.38 15.37
N THR A 148 4.32 -10.76 16.27
CA THR A 148 4.87 -10.14 17.51
C THR A 148 4.79 -11.08 18.71
N GLU A 149 3.80 -12.00 18.70
CA GLU A 149 3.63 -13.00 19.74
C GLU A 149 3.31 -14.35 19.11
N SER A 150 3.65 -15.44 19.80
CA SER A 150 3.42 -16.81 19.33
C SER A 150 2.65 -17.67 20.34
N THR A 151 1.95 -17.03 21.27
CA THR A 151 1.10 -17.65 22.30
C THR A 151 -0.35 -17.64 21.83
N GLY A 152 -1.06 -18.75 21.97
CA GLY A 152 -2.48 -18.85 21.61
C GLY A 152 -2.74 -19.37 20.19
N LYS A 153 -3.86 -18.94 19.60
CA LYS A 153 -4.26 -19.36 18.25
C LYS A 153 -3.39 -18.67 17.20
N LYS A 154 -3.24 -19.31 16.02
CA LYS A 154 -2.42 -18.75 14.92
C LYS A 154 -2.87 -17.36 14.42
N GLN A 155 -4.12 -16.99 14.65
CA GLN A 155 -4.67 -15.67 14.32
C GLN A 155 -4.30 -14.58 15.34
N GLU A 156 -3.90 -14.97 16.53
CA GLU A 156 -3.49 -14.08 17.61
C GLU A 156 -2.00 -13.72 17.50
N GLY A 157 -1.59 -12.60 18.09
CA GLY A 157 -0.18 -12.17 18.09
C GLY A 157 0.33 -11.69 16.72
N ILE A 158 -0.56 -11.26 15.83
CA ILE A 158 -0.22 -10.61 14.58
C ILE A 158 -0.41 -9.09 14.75
N SER A 159 0.64 -8.34 14.47
CA SER A 159 0.62 -6.87 14.45
C SER A 159 0.76 -6.36 13.03
N PHE A 160 0.18 -5.19 12.78
CA PHE A 160 0.27 -4.49 11.50
C PHE A 160 1.26 -3.34 11.63
N ILE A 161 2.36 -3.39 10.91
CA ILE A 161 3.44 -2.41 11.01
C ILE A 161 3.61 -1.67 9.68
N LEU A 162 3.83 -0.35 9.78
CA LEU A 162 4.17 0.51 8.65
C LEU A 162 5.69 0.69 8.63
N VAL A 163 6.32 0.41 7.50
CA VAL A 163 7.77 0.39 7.38
C VAL A 163 8.21 1.30 6.24
N ASP A 164 9.15 2.21 6.52
CA ASP A 164 9.80 3.04 5.50
C ASP A 164 10.72 2.16 4.64
N MET A 165 10.50 2.12 3.33
CA MET A 165 11.25 1.29 2.39
C MET A 165 12.73 1.71 2.27
N LYS A 166 13.10 2.90 2.76
CA LYS A 166 14.49 3.37 2.80
C LYS A 166 15.27 2.83 4.01
N THR A 167 14.59 2.14 4.91
CA THR A 167 15.24 1.60 6.12
C THR A 167 16.32 0.58 5.75
N PRO A 168 17.52 0.70 6.33
CA PRO A 168 18.60 -0.27 6.09
C PRO A 168 18.17 -1.71 6.41
N GLY A 169 18.57 -2.66 5.56
CA GLY A 169 18.23 -4.08 5.71
C GLY A 169 16.95 -4.50 4.98
N ILE A 170 16.31 -3.60 4.23
CA ILE A 170 15.26 -3.97 3.28
C ILE A 170 15.88 -4.27 1.92
N GLU A 171 15.58 -5.43 1.39
CA GLU A 171 16.04 -5.87 0.08
C GLU A 171 14.83 -6.23 -0.79
N VAL A 172 14.71 -5.59 -1.95
CA VAL A 172 13.65 -5.85 -2.93
C VAL A 172 14.23 -6.63 -4.10
N LYS A 173 13.74 -7.86 -4.30
CA LYS A 173 14.19 -8.76 -5.40
C LYS A 173 13.09 -8.91 -6.44
N PRO A 174 13.39 -8.75 -7.74
CA PRO A 174 12.41 -8.98 -8.80
C PRO A 174 11.99 -10.45 -8.85
N ILE A 175 10.73 -10.68 -9.18
CA ILE A 175 10.23 -11.99 -9.59
C ILE A 175 10.03 -11.91 -11.11
N ILE A 176 10.70 -12.79 -11.86
CA ILE A 176 10.52 -12.91 -13.30
C ILE A 176 9.24 -13.71 -13.52
N THR A 177 8.28 -13.14 -14.21
CA THR A 177 7.00 -13.78 -14.55
C THR A 177 7.12 -14.61 -15.83
N ILE A 178 6.11 -15.44 -16.14
CA ILE A 178 6.16 -16.39 -17.25
C ILE A 178 6.27 -15.72 -18.63
N ASP A 179 5.85 -14.47 -18.73
CA ASP A 179 5.95 -13.60 -19.91
C ASP A 179 7.36 -12.99 -20.10
N GLY A 180 8.28 -13.29 -19.17
CA GLY A 180 9.64 -12.73 -19.16
C GLY A 180 9.73 -11.28 -18.74
N GLU A 181 8.62 -10.66 -18.41
CA GLU A 181 8.59 -9.28 -17.91
C GLU A 181 9.12 -9.21 -16.49
N HIS A 182 9.85 -8.14 -16.20
CA HIS A 182 10.21 -7.77 -14.83
C HIS A 182 9.03 -7.03 -14.17
N GLU A 183 7.83 -7.62 -14.30
CA GLU A 183 6.66 -7.03 -13.71
C GLU A 183 6.82 -6.87 -12.20
N ASP A 184 6.12 -5.90 -11.67
CA ASP A 184 6.07 -5.31 -10.33
C ASP A 184 5.80 -6.27 -9.15
N ARG A 185 5.98 -7.57 -9.36
CA ARG A 185 5.77 -8.62 -8.35
C ARG A 185 7.12 -8.99 -7.74
N LYS A 186 7.45 -8.39 -6.61
CA LYS A 186 8.75 -8.53 -5.98
C LYS A 186 8.67 -9.27 -4.65
N SER A 187 9.74 -9.97 -4.31
CA SER A 187 9.98 -10.47 -2.96
C SER A 187 10.70 -9.38 -2.17
N THR A 188 10.20 -9.05 -0.99
CA THR A 188 10.83 -8.08 -0.10
C THR A 188 11.32 -8.81 1.13
N ARG A 189 12.65 -8.82 1.32
CA ARG A 189 13.28 -9.31 2.53
C ARG A 189 13.39 -8.17 3.53
N LEU A 190 12.91 -8.42 4.73
CA LEU A 190 13.00 -7.50 5.86
C LEU A 190 14.01 -8.07 6.85
N ASN A 191 15.07 -7.33 7.12
CA ASN A 191 16.04 -7.62 8.16
C ASN A 191 16.53 -6.29 8.70
N SER A 192 15.66 -5.60 9.45
CA SER A 192 15.93 -4.22 9.86
C SER A 192 15.20 -3.85 11.15
N SER A 193 15.69 -2.83 11.82
CA SER A 193 15.08 -2.24 13.01
C SER A 193 14.19 -1.05 12.62
N HIS A 194 12.97 -1.00 13.15
CA HIS A 194 11.97 0.03 12.87
C HIS A 194 11.31 0.52 14.15
N LEU A 195 10.95 1.75 14.14
CA LEU A 195 10.09 2.41 15.11
C LEU A 195 8.63 2.17 14.79
#